data_70c3b73df91a93848faa706a6a8a57c5
#
_entry.id   70c3b73df91a93848faa706a6a8a57c5
#
_cell.length_a   1.000
_cell.length_b   1.000
_cell.length_c   1.000
_cell.angle_alpha   90.00
_cell.angle_beta   90.00
_cell.angle_gamma   90.00
#
_symmetry.space_group_name_H-M   'P 1'
#
loop_
_entity.id
_entity.type
_entity.pdbx_description
1 polymer ?
#
loop_
_entity_poly.entity_id
_entity_poly.type
_entity_poly.pdbx_seq_one_letter_code
_entity_poly.pdbx_strand_id
1 'polypeptide(L)'
;MHKQNGKLLSAPSFAKDNKELVFMNWGPYINSEILEQFTDETGIKVIYSTYESNETLYAKLKTHNKGYDLVVPSTYFVSKMRDEGMLQKIDKTKLNNFANLDTNYLDKPYDPNNDYSIPHVVAITGLAVNTDMYDPEDFQSWADLWNPELEGQLMMMDDTREVFHIALRKLGYSGNTTNEKEIDEAYAELRKLMPNVLVFNSDNPGAPYMSGEVGLGMLWNGSAAAAQNEGLPIKLVFPKEGGIGWVDNFAISSGAINVEAAHKMIDFLLRPEIAEQISRDTGYLTAVKASNEKFKDSPALFPSQEDLDRVEWQDAVGDKTVKYEDYFMKLKAGQ
;
A
#
# COMPACT_ATOMS: atom_id res chain seq x y z
N MET A 1 14.23 -5.51 -67.27
CA MET A 1 14.95 -5.30 -66.03
C MET A 1 14.31 -4.16 -65.25
N HIS A 2 13.38 -4.44 -64.33
CA HIS A 2 12.73 -3.45 -63.48
C HIS A 2 13.38 -3.52 -62.12
N LYS A 3 14.05 -2.44 -61.71
CA LYS A 3 14.54 -2.26 -60.34
C LYS A 3 13.39 -1.79 -59.48
N GLN A 4 12.93 -2.61 -58.56
CA GLN A 4 12.05 -2.21 -57.48
C GLN A 4 12.89 -1.53 -56.38
N ASN A 5 12.65 -0.23 -56.18
CA ASN A 5 13.16 0.52 -55.03
C ASN A 5 12.33 0.13 -53.80
N GLY A 6 12.88 -0.69 -52.92
CA GLY A 6 12.33 -0.94 -51.60
C GLY A 6 12.54 0.31 -50.71
N LYS A 7 11.46 1.03 -50.42
CA LYS A 7 11.45 2.02 -49.32
C LYS A 7 11.53 1.23 -48.00
N LEU A 8 12.67 1.34 -47.32
CA LEU A 8 12.74 1.01 -45.91
C LEU A 8 11.81 1.95 -45.17
N LEU A 9 10.74 1.39 -44.60
CA LEU A 9 9.94 2.08 -43.63
C LEU A 9 10.81 2.29 -42.37
N SER A 10 11.23 3.52 -42.14
CA SER A 10 11.86 3.92 -40.91
C SER A 10 10.87 3.68 -39.76
N ALA A 11 11.31 2.93 -38.74
CA ALA A 11 10.58 2.82 -37.50
C ALA A 11 10.21 4.22 -36.98
N PRO A 12 9.01 4.40 -36.39
CA PRO A 12 8.64 5.68 -35.83
C PRO A 12 9.67 6.06 -34.75
N SER A 13 10.35 7.16 -34.96
CA SER A 13 11.18 7.78 -33.93
C SER A 13 10.19 8.24 -32.84
N PHE A 14 10.18 7.57 -31.70
CA PHE A 14 9.57 8.13 -30.52
C PHE A 14 10.36 9.38 -30.14
N ALA A 15 9.96 10.52 -30.69
CA ALA A 15 10.44 11.80 -30.23
C ALA A 15 10.15 11.89 -28.73
N LYS A 16 11.11 12.33 -27.93
CA LYS A 16 10.92 12.73 -26.54
C LYS A 16 9.90 13.87 -26.52
N ASP A 17 8.64 13.54 -26.55
CA ASP A 17 7.58 14.51 -26.38
C ASP A 17 7.27 14.57 -24.88
N ASN A 18 7.85 15.57 -24.20
CA ASN A 18 7.63 15.86 -22.77
C ASN A 18 6.15 16.20 -22.45
N LYS A 19 5.24 15.91 -23.35
CA LYS A 19 3.80 16.21 -23.27
C LYS A 19 2.94 15.02 -22.84
N GLU A 20 3.52 13.88 -22.58
CA GLU A 20 2.82 12.70 -22.11
C GLU A 20 3.47 12.16 -20.85
N LEU A 21 2.65 11.55 -19.98
CA LEU A 21 3.08 10.83 -18.79
C LEU A 21 2.32 9.50 -18.73
N VAL A 22 3.04 8.39 -18.70
CA VAL A 22 2.46 7.07 -18.44
C VAL A 22 2.54 6.79 -16.96
N PHE A 23 1.37 6.78 -16.31
CA PHE A 23 1.24 6.66 -14.87
C PHE A 23 0.41 5.43 -14.50
N MET A 24 1.03 4.47 -13.79
CA MET A 24 0.35 3.31 -13.21
C MET A 24 0.19 3.47 -11.70
N ASN A 25 -1.03 3.28 -11.22
CA ASN A 25 -1.38 3.46 -9.81
C ASN A 25 -2.36 2.38 -9.33
N TRP A 26 -2.64 2.38 -8.05
CA TRP A 26 -3.72 1.61 -7.45
C TRP A 26 -5.08 2.15 -7.92
N GLY A 27 -6.02 1.26 -8.16
CA GLY A 27 -7.32 1.61 -8.75
C GLY A 27 -8.05 2.79 -8.11
N PRO A 28 -8.20 2.86 -6.79
CA PRO A 28 -9.05 3.86 -6.17
C PRO A 28 -8.34 5.19 -5.80
N TYR A 29 -7.05 5.38 -6.10
CA TYR A 29 -6.27 6.45 -5.47
C TYR A 29 -6.41 7.83 -6.10
N ILE A 30 -6.58 7.95 -7.40
CA ILE A 30 -6.65 9.24 -8.08
C ILE A 30 -7.82 9.25 -9.05
N ASN A 31 -8.70 10.23 -8.90
CA ASN A 31 -9.83 10.41 -9.81
C ASN A 31 -9.42 11.18 -11.07
N SER A 32 -10.31 11.17 -12.08
CA SER A 32 -10.05 11.84 -13.35
C SER A 32 -9.92 13.36 -13.23
N GLU A 33 -10.63 13.99 -12.31
CA GLU A 33 -10.59 15.45 -12.12
C GLU A 33 -9.20 15.94 -11.73
N ILE A 34 -8.50 15.20 -10.85
CA ILE A 34 -7.11 15.51 -10.46
C ILE A 34 -6.18 15.39 -11.66
N LEU A 35 -6.34 14.35 -12.49
CA LEU A 35 -5.52 14.16 -13.69
C LEU A 35 -5.80 15.21 -14.74
N GLU A 36 -7.05 15.63 -14.93
CA GLU A 36 -7.45 16.70 -15.82
C GLU A 36 -6.86 18.04 -15.36
N GLN A 37 -6.94 18.35 -14.06
CA GLN A 37 -6.33 19.56 -13.51
C GLN A 37 -4.82 19.61 -13.78
N PHE A 38 -4.11 18.50 -13.59
CA PHE A 38 -2.68 18.42 -13.93
C PHE A 38 -2.43 18.70 -15.41
N THR A 39 -3.25 18.12 -16.28
CA THR A 39 -3.13 18.33 -17.73
C THR A 39 -3.41 19.79 -18.11
N ASP A 40 -4.44 20.40 -17.52
CA ASP A 40 -4.79 21.80 -17.79
C ASP A 40 -3.69 22.77 -17.35
N GLU A 41 -3.06 22.49 -16.21
CA GLU A 41 -1.99 23.34 -15.69
C GLU A 41 -0.64 23.18 -16.43
N THR A 42 -0.35 21.97 -16.90
CA THR A 42 0.99 21.63 -17.42
C THR A 42 1.05 21.40 -18.93
N GLY A 43 -0.09 21.16 -19.58
CA GLY A 43 -0.16 20.70 -20.96
C GLY A 43 0.29 19.26 -21.16
N ILE A 44 0.56 18.51 -20.09
CA ILE A 44 1.01 17.12 -20.13
C ILE A 44 -0.20 16.20 -20.07
N LYS A 45 -0.40 15.39 -21.11
CA LYS A 45 -1.44 14.37 -21.15
C LYS A 45 -1.04 13.18 -20.27
N VAL A 46 -1.95 12.72 -19.42
CA VAL A 46 -1.71 11.56 -18.57
C VAL A 46 -2.35 10.31 -19.18
N ILE A 47 -1.54 9.30 -19.44
CA ILE A 47 -1.98 7.95 -19.82
C ILE A 47 -2.01 7.14 -18.52
N TYR A 48 -3.20 7.01 -17.96
CA TYR A 48 -3.40 6.43 -16.64
C TYR A 48 -3.90 4.99 -16.72
N SER A 49 -3.29 4.10 -15.96
CA SER A 49 -3.73 2.71 -15.82
C SER A 49 -3.57 2.25 -14.36
N THR A 50 -4.27 1.20 -14.02
CA THR A 50 -4.30 0.69 -12.65
C THR A 50 -3.84 -0.75 -12.55
N TYR A 51 -3.49 -1.15 -11.34
CA TYR A 51 -3.17 -2.53 -10.97
C TYR A 51 -3.74 -2.82 -9.57
N GLU A 52 -3.83 -4.10 -9.24
CA GLU A 52 -4.51 -4.59 -8.03
C GLU A 52 -3.54 -5.12 -6.97
N SER A 53 -2.27 -5.33 -7.35
CA SER A 53 -1.25 -5.85 -6.43
C SER A 53 0.16 -5.37 -6.82
N ASN A 54 1.06 -5.34 -5.83
CA ASN A 54 2.48 -5.08 -6.08
C ASN A 54 3.10 -6.13 -7.02
N GLU A 55 2.66 -7.38 -6.91
CA GLU A 55 3.10 -8.49 -7.77
C GLU A 55 2.74 -8.23 -9.23
N THR A 56 1.54 -7.73 -9.50
CA THR A 56 1.11 -7.35 -10.85
C THR A 56 1.94 -6.20 -11.39
N LEU A 57 2.18 -5.15 -10.60
CA LEU A 57 3.07 -4.05 -10.96
C LEU A 57 4.48 -4.55 -11.28
N TYR A 58 5.04 -5.34 -10.39
CA TYR A 58 6.38 -5.90 -10.54
C TYR A 58 6.50 -6.75 -11.82
N ALA A 59 5.55 -7.65 -12.07
CA ALA A 59 5.56 -8.50 -13.26
C ALA A 59 5.47 -7.68 -14.55
N LYS A 60 4.63 -6.65 -14.58
CA LYS A 60 4.52 -5.73 -15.73
C LYS A 60 5.83 -5.03 -16.02
N LEU A 61 6.47 -4.45 -14.99
CA LEU A 61 7.74 -3.74 -15.17
C LEU A 61 8.89 -4.68 -15.52
N LYS A 62 8.89 -5.91 -15.00
CA LYS A 62 9.92 -6.90 -15.32
C LYS A 62 9.85 -7.37 -16.78
N THR A 63 8.65 -7.44 -17.32
CA THR A 63 8.41 -7.89 -18.69
C THR A 63 8.56 -6.75 -19.70
N HIS A 64 8.08 -5.54 -19.37
CA HIS A 64 8.03 -4.38 -20.24
C HIS A 64 8.25 -3.10 -19.43
N ASN A 65 9.51 -2.81 -19.04
CA ASN A 65 9.77 -1.61 -18.25
C ASN A 65 9.79 -0.31 -19.08
N LYS A 66 9.94 -0.39 -20.40
CA LYS A 66 9.97 0.79 -21.26
C LYS A 66 8.58 1.41 -21.41
N GLY A 67 8.51 2.71 -21.14
CA GLY A 67 7.31 3.48 -21.36
C GLY A 67 6.39 3.60 -20.16
N TYR A 68 6.70 2.99 -19.02
CA TYR A 68 6.08 3.33 -17.75
C TYR A 68 6.95 4.36 -17.04
N ASP A 69 6.39 5.54 -16.77
CA ASP A 69 7.15 6.65 -16.20
C ASP A 69 7.03 6.70 -14.69
N LEU A 70 5.81 6.77 -14.16
CA LEU A 70 5.50 6.87 -12.74
C LEU A 70 4.70 5.65 -12.29
N VAL A 71 5.11 5.07 -11.17
CA VAL A 71 4.50 3.89 -10.54
C VAL A 71 4.38 4.08 -9.03
N VAL A 72 3.57 3.27 -8.36
CA VAL A 72 3.29 3.44 -6.92
C VAL A 72 3.45 2.12 -6.16
N PRO A 73 4.68 1.63 -5.97
CA PRO A 73 4.93 0.44 -5.17
C PRO A 73 4.77 0.70 -3.67
N SER A 74 4.35 -0.32 -2.94
CA SER A 74 4.29 -0.28 -1.49
C SER A 74 5.65 -0.63 -0.87
N THR A 75 5.93 -0.04 0.30
CA THR A 75 7.03 -0.33 1.22
C THR A 75 8.15 -1.25 0.69
N TYR A 76 8.08 -2.55 0.99
CA TYR A 76 9.15 -3.52 0.67
C TYR A 76 9.34 -3.80 -0.82
N PHE A 77 8.32 -3.56 -1.66
CA PHE A 77 8.49 -3.62 -3.11
C PHE A 77 9.38 -2.48 -3.63
N VAL A 78 9.43 -1.34 -2.94
CA VAL A 78 10.40 -0.27 -3.27
C VAL A 78 11.81 -0.79 -3.18
N SER A 79 12.20 -1.39 -2.06
CA SER A 79 13.56 -1.94 -1.89
C SER A 79 13.84 -3.06 -2.89
N LYS A 80 12.90 -3.99 -3.09
CA LYS A 80 13.03 -5.07 -4.06
C LYS A 80 13.24 -4.53 -5.48
N MET A 81 12.41 -3.62 -5.93
CA MET A 81 12.48 -3.07 -7.28
C MET A 81 13.73 -2.20 -7.48
N ARG A 82 14.14 -1.44 -6.46
CA ARG A 82 15.40 -0.69 -6.45
C ARG A 82 16.60 -1.63 -6.61
N ASP A 83 16.68 -2.67 -5.80
CA ASP A 83 17.81 -3.60 -5.75
C ASP A 83 17.93 -4.42 -7.06
N GLU A 84 16.82 -4.62 -7.76
CA GLU A 84 16.79 -5.24 -9.09
C GLU A 84 16.98 -4.22 -10.25
N GLY A 85 17.28 -2.96 -9.96
CA GLY A 85 17.51 -1.92 -10.97
C GLY A 85 16.28 -1.50 -11.77
N MET A 86 15.08 -1.70 -11.22
CA MET A 86 13.80 -1.38 -11.86
C MET A 86 13.36 0.07 -11.61
N LEU A 87 13.99 0.77 -10.68
CA LEU A 87 13.70 2.15 -10.33
C LEU A 87 14.93 3.03 -10.59
N GLN A 88 14.70 4.31 -10.85
CA GLN A 88 15.75 5.30 -10.92
C GLN A 88 15.64 6.31 -9.78
N LYS A 89 16.76 6.98 -9.48
CA LYS A 89 16.79 8.02 -8.44
C LYS A 89 15.89 9.18 -8.81
N ILE A 90 15.21 9.71 -7.79
CA ILE A 90 14.38 10.90 -7.89
C ILE A 90 15.24 12.14 -7.60
N ASP A 91 15.18 13.12 -8.46
CA ASP A 91 15.81 14.41 -8.23
C ASP A 91 14.90 15.28 -7.35
N LYS A 92 15.16 15.27 -6.06
CA LYS A 92 14.37 16.02 -5.07
C LYS A 92 14.45 17.54 -5.28
N THR A 93 15.45 18.04 -5.98
CA THR A 93 15.56 19.48 -6.29
C THR A 93 14.46 19.97 -7.25
N LYS A 94 13.81 19.03 -7.93
CA LYS A 94 12.66 19.30 -8.82
C LYS A 94 11.31 19.24 -8.09
N LEU A 95 11.31 18.90 -6.81
CA LEU A 95 10.12 18.76 -5.99
C LEU A 95 9.99 19.94 -5.03
N ASN A 96 9.37 21.03 -5.48
CA ASN A 96 9.19 22.24 -4.68
C ASN A 96 8.29 21.98 -3.45
N ASN A 97 7.41 21.01 -3.56
CA ASN A 97 6.46 20.61 -2.52
C ASN A 97 6.97 19.48 -1.60
N PHE A 98 8.23 19.07 -1.74
CA PHE A 98 8.81 18.01 -0.91
C PHE A 98 8.74 18.35 0.60
N ALA A 99 8.89 19.60 0.97
CA ALA A 99 8.82 20.06 2.35
C ALA A 99 7.41 19.94 2.97
N ASN A 100 6.37 19.69 2.17
CA ASN A 100 5.02 19.44 2.67
C ASN A 100 4.85 18.03 3.27
N LEU A 101 5.79 17.12 3.01
CA LEU A 101 5.75 15.76 3.52
C LEU A 101 5.94 15.71 5.04
N ASP A 102 5.18 14.86 5.70
CA ASP A 102 5.38 14.53 7.10
C ASP A 102 6.66 13.72 7.26
N THR A 103 7.59 14.23 8.08
CA THR A 103 8.88 13.59 8.33
C THR A 103 8.76 12.20 8.98
N ASN A 104 7.62 11.89 9.61
CA ASN A 104 7.35 10.55 10.15
C ASN A 104 7.35 9.45 9.08
N TYR A 105 7.13 9.80 7.81
CA TYR A 105 7.07 8.84 6.69
C TYR A 105 8.31 8.87 5.80
N LEU A 106 9.28 9.73 6.10
CA LEU A 106 10.55 9.82 5.37
C LEU A 106 11.60 8.89 5.98
N ASP A 107 12.65 8.65 5.20
CA ASP A 107 13.86 7.94 5.63
C ASP A 107 13.57 6.56 6.26
N LYS A 108 12.70 5.80 5.62
CA LYS A 108 12.35 4.44 6.07
C LYS A 108 13.40 3.42 5.59
N PRO A 109 13.54 2.28 6.30
CA PRO A 109 14.54 1.27 5.97
C PRO A 109 14.49 0.76 4.53
N TYR A 110 13.30 0.72 3.92
CA TYR A 110 13.12 0.27 2.54
C TYR A 110 13.68 1.26 1.50
N ASP A 111 13.86 2.53 1.85
CA ASP A 111 14.47 3.55 0.99
C ASP A 111 15.10 4.69 1.83
N PRO A 112 16.29 4.47 2.40
CA PRO A 112 16.99 5.51 3.14
C PRO A 112 17.20 6.77 2.29
N ASN A 113 17.03 7.95 2.91
CA ASN A 113 17.08 9.26 2.28
C ASN A 113 16.00 9.54 1.20
N ASN A 114 15.06 8.63 0.97
CA ASN A 114 14.06 8.76 -0.11
C ASN A 114 14.70 9.02 -1.48
N ASP A 115 15.72 8.25 -1.80
CA ASP A 115 16.44 8.41 -3.07
C ASP A 115 15.64 7.86 -4.27
N TYR A 116 14.78 6.86 -4.03
CA TYR A 116 14.03 6.15 -5.09
C TYR A 116 12.52 6.25 -4.95
N SER A 117 12.01 6.78 -3.84
CA SER A 117 10.58 6.83 -3.55
C SER A 117 10.17 8.05 -2.77
N ILE A 118 8.96 8.52 -3.04
CA ILE A 118 8.33 9.64 -2.32
C ILE A 118 7.02 9.12 -1.72
N PRO A 119 6.82 9.22 -0.39
CA PRO A 119 5.60 8.75 0.26
C PRO A 119 4.34 9.40 -0.33
N HIS A 120 3.31 8.59 -0.56
CA HIS A 120 2.04 9.03 -1.14
C HIS A 120 0.88 8.75 -0.18
N VAL A 121 0.40 7.51 -0.12
CA VAL A 121 -0.69 7.07 0.75
C VAL A 121 -0.11 6.28 1.91
N VAL A 122 -0.63 6.53 3.10
CA VAL A 122 -0.20 5.89 4.35
C VAL A 122 -1.38 5.12 4.94
N ALA A 123 -1.13 3.91 5.36
CA ALA A 123 -2.12 3.11 6.05
C ALA A 123 -1.54 2.29 7.20
N ILE A 124 -2.42 1.97 8.14
CA ILE A 124 -2.13 1.12 9.29
C ILE A 124 -3.25 0.09 9.38
N THR A 125 -2.86 -1.17 9.45
CA THR A 125 -3.79 -2.25 9.73
C THR A 125 -3.96 -2.40 11.23
N GLY A 126 -5.20 -2.40 11.67
CA GLY A 126 -5.59 -2.61 13.04
C GLY A 126 -6.59 -3.76 13.16
N LEU A 127 -7.10 -3.92 14.36
CA LEU A 127 -8.12 -4.88 14.70
C LEU A 127 -9.48 -4.19 14.66
N ALA A 128 -10.35 -4.61 13.74
CA ALA A 128 -11.69 -4.05 13.60
C ALA A 128 -12.69 -4.82 14.46
N VAL A 129 -13.48 -4.08 15.22
CA VAL A 129 -14.50 -4.64 16.13
C VAL A 129 -15.83 -3.96 15.84
N ASN A 130 -16.83 -4.73 15.41
CA ASN A 130 -18.20 -4.26 15.36
C ASN A 130 -18.77 -4.22 16.79
N THR A 131 -19.05 -3.01 17.29
CA THR A 131 -19.44 -2.79 18.69
C THR A 131 -20.87 -3.25 19.00
N ASP A 132 -21.69 -3.55 18.00
CA ASP A 132 -22.99 -4.20 18.19
C ASP A 132 -22.85 -5.72 18.42
N MET A 133 -21.71 -6.32 18.06
CA MET A 133 -21.48 -7.76 18.15
C MET A 133 -20.48 -8.14 19.24
N TYR A 134 -19.51 -7.28 19.52
CA TYR A 134 -18.39 -7.55 20.43
C TYR A 134 -18.05 -6.33 21.27
N ASP A 135 -17.49 -6.53 22.46
CA ASP A 135 -16.90 -5.47 23.25
C ASP A 135 -15.45 -5.22 22.79
N PRO A 136 -15.10 -4.02 22.33
CA PRO A 136 -13.72 -3.71 21.93
C PRO A 136 -12.69 -3.91 23.04
N GLU A 137 -13.08 -3.80 24.30
CA GLU A 137 -12.15 -4.00 25.43
C GLU A 137 -11.66 -5.44 25.56
N ASP A 138 -12.38 -6.40 24.99
CA ASP A 138 -11.97 -7.80 24.94
C ASP A 138 -10.89 -8.09 23.87
N PHE A 139 -10.62 -7.10 23.00
CA PHE A 139 -9.73 -7.26 21.84
C PHE A 139 -8.65 -6.19 21.81
N GLN A 140 -7.67 -6.29 22.71
CA GLN A 140 -6.57 -5.34 22.85
C GLN A 140 -5.21 -5.89 22.37
N SER A 141 -5.21 -7.14 21.93
CA SER A 141 -4.02 -7.85 21.46
C SER A 141 -4.34 -8.65 20.21
N TRP A 142 -3.40 -8.79 19.29
CA TRP A 142 -3.55 -9.74 18.18
C TRP A 142 -3.81 -11.16 18.68
N ALA A 143 -3.24 -11.55 19.83
CA ALA A 143 -3.43 -12.85 20.42
C ALA A 143 -4.90 -13.18 20.79
N ASP A 144 -5.73 -12.16 21.00
CA ASP A 144 -7.15 -12.34 21.32
C ASP A 144 -7.93 -13.00 20.18
N LEU A 145 -7.43 -12.89 18.92
CA LEU A 145 -8.01 -13.58 17.77
C LEU A 145 -7.88 -15.11 17.80
N TRP A 146 -6.98 -15.64 18.63
CA TRP A 146 -6.79 -17.09 18.80
C TRP A 146 -7.78 -17.74 19.77
N ASN A 147 -8.72 -16.98 20.33
CA ASN A 147 -9.76 -17.55 21.19
C ASN A 147 -10.60 -18.57 20.40
N PRO A 148 -10.69 -19.85 20.84
CA PRO A 148 -11.46 -20.87 20.14
C PRO A 148 -12.97 -20.57 20.02
N GLU A 149 -13.51 -19.69 20.86
CA GLU A 149 -14.91 -19.26 20.78
C GLU A 149 -15.20 -18.41 19.51
N LEU A 150 -14.14 -17.98 18.80
CA LEU A 150 -14.23 -17.20 17.56
C LEU A 150 -14.25 -18.11 16.31
N GLU A 151 -14.49 -19.39 16.42
CA GLU A 151 -14.51 -20.31 15.28
C GLU A 151 -15.42 -19.79 14.16
N GLY A 152 -14.84 -19.63 12.95
CA GLY A 152 -15.54 -19.18 11.76
C GLY A 152 -16.05 -17.75 11.80
N GLN A 153 -15.46 -16.84 12.61
CA GLN A 153 -15.96 -15.49 12.83
C GLN A 153 -15.03 -14.37 12.33
N LEU A 154 -13.80 -14.70 11.92
CA LEU A 154 -12.80 -13.69 11.62
C LEU A 154 -12.68 -13.36 10.14
N MET A 155 -12.51 -12.08 9.87
CA MET A 155 -12.02 -11.56 8.60
C MET A 155 -10.51 -11.31 8.69
N MET A 156 -9.78 -11.83 7.73
CA MET A 156 -8.33 -11.62 7.59
C MET A 156 -8.02 -10.93 6.27
N MET A 157 -6.96 -10.14 6.24
CA MET A 157 -6.45 -9.62 4.98
C MET A 157 -5.96 -10.77 4.09
N ASP A 158 -6.25 -10.72 2.79
CA ASP A 158 -5.66 -11.63 1.81
C ASP A 158 -4.26 -11.11 1.41
N ASP A 159 -3.39 -11.00 2.40
CA ASP A 159 -2.03 -10.51 2.27
C ASP A 159 -1.09 -11.34 3.14
N THR A 160 -0.11 -11.96 2.49
CA THR A 160 0.85 -12.86 3.16
C THR A 160 1.58 -12.18 4.31
N ARG A 161 2.09 -10.98 4.08
CA ARG A 161 2.93 -10.28 5.04
C ARG A 161 2.11 -9.76 6.23
N GLU A 162 0.89 -9.29 6.00
CA GLU A 162 0.02 -8.84 7.08
C GLU A 162 -0.44 -9.99 7.97
N VAL A 163 -0.82 -11.12 7.39
CA VAL A 163 -1.23 -12.30 8.17
C VAL A 163 -0.10 -12.88 9.00
N PHE A 164 1.10 -13.01 8.43
CA PHE A 164 2.27 -13.45 9.20
C PHE A 164 2.68 -12.45 10.28
N HIS A 165 2.52 -11.16 10.01
CA HIS A 165 2.88 -10.11 10.95
C HIS A 165 2.18 -10.28 12.30
N ILE A 166 0.87 -10.52 12.32
CA ILE A 166 0.12 -10.66 13.57
C ILE A 166 0.57 -11.87 14.39
N ALA A 167 0.92 -12.97 13.74
CA ALA A 167 1.45 -14.16 14.43
C ALA A 167 2.86 -13.92 14.98
N LEU A 168 3.71 -13.29 14.20
CA LEU A 168 5.07 -12.92 14.62
C LEU A 168 5.03 -11.97 15.81
N ARG A 169 4.20 -10.95 15.76
CA ARG A 169 4.05 -9.99 16.86
C ARG A 169 3.47 -10.65 18.12
N LYS A 170 2.50 -11.56 17.97
CA LYS A 170 2.00 -12.38 19.07
C LYS A 170 3.12 -13.15 19.76
N LEU A 171 4.08 -13.67 18.99
CA LEU A 171 5.23 -14.42 19.52
C LEU A 171 6.37 -13.52 20.05
N GLY A 172 6.24 -12.20 19.92
CA GLY A 172 7.27 -11.23 20.32
C GLY A 172 8.38 -11.05 19.30
N TYR A 173 8.19 -11.50 18.06
CA TYR A 173 9.13 -11.34 16.95
C TYR A 173 8.79 -10.12 16.09
N SER A 174 9.77 -9.65 15.32
CA SER A 174 9.50 -8.65 14.28
C SER A 174 8.65 -9.23 13.15
N GLY A 175 7.68 -8.47 12.66
CA GLY A 175 6.92 -8.80 11.46
C GLY A 175 7.76 -8.82 10.17
N ASN A 176 9.01 -8.32 10.24
CA ASN A 176 9.98 -8.30 9.15
C ASN A 176 11.11 -9.33 9.34
N THR A 177 10.91 -10.35 10.18
CA THR A 177 11.95 -11.34 10.45
C THR A 177 12.37 -12.12 9.20
N THR A 178 13.66 -12.40 9.10
CA THR A 178 14.23 -13.31 8.11
C THR A 178 14.73 -14.60 8.76
N ASN A 179 14.52 -14.77 10.06
CA ASN A 179 14.87 -15.96 10.79
C ASN A 179 13.89 -17.08 10.49
N GLU A 180 14.37 -18.16 9.87
CA GLU A 180 13.53 -19.27 9.43
C GLU A 180 12.78 -19.94 10.59
N LYS A 181 13.41 -20.07 11.75
CA LYS A 181 12.75 -20.65 12.93
C LYS A 181 11.56 -19.82 13.40
N GLU A 182 11.72 -18.49 13.41
CA GLU A 182 10.62 -17.58 13.79
C GLU A 182 9.47 -17.64 12.77
N ILE A 183 9.78 -17.75 11.48
CA ILE A 183 8.79 -17.92 10.42
C ILE A 183 8.06 -19.25 10.57
N ASP A 184 8.79 -20.34 10.87
CA ASP A 184 8.19 -21.67 11.12
C ASP A 184 7.25 -21.67 12.36
N GLU A 185 7.66 -20.99 13.42
CA GLU A 185 6.84 -20.84 14.63
C GLU A 185 5.58 -20.01 14.34
N ALA A 186 5.70 -18.93 13.56
CA ALA A 186 4.54 -18.14 13.14
C ALA A 186 3.57 -18.93 12.27
N TYR A 187 4.07 -19.75 11.35
CA TYR A 187 3.25 -20.66 10.56
C TYR A 187 2.48 -21.66 11.43
N ALA A 188 3.14 -22.25 12.41
CA ALA A 188 2.50 -23.16 13.37
C ALA A 188 1.39 -22.46 14.18
N GLU A 189 1.60 -21.21 14.59
CA GLU A 189 0.58 -20.40 15.26
C GLU A 189 -0.59 -20.07 14.32
N LEU A 190 -0.33 -19.71 13.08
CA LEU A 190 -1.37 -19.40 12.09
C LEU A 190 -2.24 -20.62 11.77
N ARG A 191 -1.67 -21.83 11.75
CA ARG A 191 -2.46 -23.05 11.61
C ARG A 191 -3.50 -23.21 12.73
N LYS A 192 -3.17 -22.79 13.94
CA LYS A 192 -4.11 -22.79 15.08
C LYS A 192 -5.19 -21.72 14.94
N LEU A 193 -4.91 -20.63 14.22
CA LEU A 193 -5.85 -19.55 13.96
C LEU A 193 -6.86 -19.89 12.86
N MET A 194 -6.48 -20.72 11.88
CA MET A 194 -7.28 -20.99 10.68
C MET A 194 -8.73 -21.42 10.97
N PRO A 195 -9.05 -22.24 11.99
CA PRO A 195 -10.44 -22.54 12.31
C PRO A 195 -11.30 -21.31 12.62
N ASN A 196 -10.70 -20.22 13.11
CA ASN A 196 -11.40 -19.00 13.43
C ASN A 196 -11.67 -18.12 12.20
N VAL A 197 -10.94 -18.34 11.10
CA VAL A 197 -11.04 -17.51 9.89
C VAL A 197 -12.24 -17.93 9.05
N LEU A 198 -13.14 -16.97 8.80
CA LEU A 198 -14.24 -17.14 7.87
C LEU A 198 -13.85 -16.77 6.45
N VAL A 199 -13.16 -15.63 6.27
CA VAL A 199 -12.87 -15.08 4.96
C VAL A 199 -11.53 -14.35 4.93
N PHE A 200 -10.84 -14.46 3.79
CA PHE A 200 -9.73 -13.61 3.39
C PHE A 200 -10.20 -12.62 2.33
N ASN A 201 -9.99 -11.32 2.53
CA ASN A 201 -10.38 -10.30 1.57
C ASN A 201 -9.49 -9.06 1.67
N SER A 202 -8.82 -8.71 0.58
CA SER A 202 -8.07 -7.45 0.42
C SER A 202 -8.58 -6.57 -0.71
N ASP A 203 -9.47 -7.07 -1.57
CA ASP A 203 -10.04 -6.29 -2.68
C ASP A 203 -11.06 -5.27 -2.17
N ASN A 204 -11.92 -5.70 -1.26
CA ASN A 204 -12.88 -4.84 -0.58
C ASN A 204 -13.02 -5.31 0.88
N PRO A 205 -12.03 -5.02 1.74
CA PRO A 205 -11.97 -5.58 3.08
C PRO A 205 -13.06 -5.07 4.02
N GLY A 206 -13.71 -3.96 3.71
CA GLY A 206 -14.87 -3.45 4.44
C GLY A 206 -16.16 -4.22 4.16
N ALA A 207 -16.28 -4.88 3.00
CA ALA A 207 -17.53 -5.52 2.57
C ALA A 207 -18.05 -6.61 3.52
N PRO A 208 -17.25 -7.54 4.05
CA PRO A 208 -17.73 -8.54 5.01
C PRO A 208 -18.28 -7.93 6.31
N TYR A 209 -17.74 -6.81 6.75
CA TYR A 209 -18.26 -6.05 7.90
C TYR A 209 -19.57 -5.36 7.57
N MET A 210 -19.64 -4.73 6.39
CA MET A 210 -20.85 -4.02 5.92
C MET A 210 -22.04 -4.96 5.74
N SER A 211 -21.81 -6.18 5.27
CA SER A 211 -22.86 -7.20 5.10
C SER A 211 -23.28 -7.85 6.42
N GLY A 212 -22.52 -7.67 7.51
CA GLY A 212 -22.75 -8.35 8.77
C GLY A 212 -22.28 -9.81 8.79
N GLU A 213 -21.54 -10.24 7.76
CA GLU A 213 -20.96 -11.58 7.67
C GLU A 213 -19.90 -11.81 8.76
N VAL A 214 -19.10 -10.75 9.02
CA VAL A 214 -18.13 -10.72 10.12
C VAL A 214 -18.31 -9.46 10.96
N GLY A 215 -17.88 -9.54 12.23
CA GLY A 215 -17.83 -8.39 13.14
C GLY A 215 -16.46 -8.18 13.77
N LEU A 216 -15.48 -9.01 13.41
CA LEU A 216 -14.16 -9.02 14.04
C LEU A 216 -13.09 -9.43 13.04
N GLY A 217 -11.90 -8.85 13.12
CA GLY A 217 -10.75 -9.24 12.33
C GLY A 217 -9.81 -8.09 11.99
N MET A 218 -9.05 -8.25 10.92
CA MET A 218 -8.13 -7.24 10.43
C MET A 218 -8.85 -6.24 9.54
N LEU A 219 -8.44 -4.97 9.59
CA LEU A 219 -8.93 -3.97 8.65
C LEU A 219 -7.93 -2.81 8.54
N TRP A 220 -7.80 -2.27 7.34
CA TRP A 220 -7.07 -1.03 7.11
C TRP A 220 -7.83 0.16 7.69
N ASN A 221 -7.09 1.11 8.23
CA ASN A 221 -7.67 2.29 8.88
C ASN A 221 -8.54 3.13 7.93
N GLY A 222 -8.18 3.27 6.67
CA GLY A 222 -9.00 3.95 5.67
C GLY A 222 -10.33 3.23 5.40
N SER A 223 -10.31 1.90 5.31
CA SER A 223 -11.52 1.10 5.15
C SER A 223 -12.42 1.16 6.39
N ALA A 224 -11.83 1.20 7.58
CA ALA A 224 -12.58 1.38 8.82
C ALA A 224 -13.26 2.76 8.87
N ALA A 225 -12.54 3.82 8.49
CA ALA A 225 -13.11 5.17 8.41
C ALA A 225 -14.25 5.26 7.41
N ALA A 226 -14.12 4.64 6.23
CA ALA A 226 -15.17 4.57 5.23
C ALA A 226 -16.41 3.87 5.77
N ALA A 227 -16.25 2.72 6.43
CA ALA A 227 -17.35 1.99 7.05
C ALA A 227 -18.05 2.80 8.16
N GLN A 228 -17.28 3.52 8.98
CA GLN A 228 -17.84 4.43 10.00
C GLN A 228 -18.65 5.56 9.36
N ASN A 229 -18.17 6.13 8.27
CA ASN A 229 -18.89 7.19 7.55
C ASN A 229 -20.22 6.71 6.95
N GLU A 230 -20.33 5.43 6.65
CA GLU A 230 -21.58 4.79 6.22
C GLU A 230 -22.46 4.35 7.39
N GLY A 231 -22.07 4.65 8.62
CA GLY A 231 -22.84 4.39 9.83
C GLY A 231 -22.62 3.03 10.46
N LEU A 232 -21.62 2.25 10.01
CA LEU A 232 -21.31 0.97 10.63
C LEU A 232 -20.59 1.20 11.98
N PRO A 233 -21.01 0.53 13.07
CA PRO A 233 -20.42 0.71 14.41
C PRO A 233 -19.12 -0.09 14.52
N ILE A 234 -18.12 0.26 13.73
CA ILE A 234 -16.77 -0.30 13.78
C ILE A 234 -15.88 0.57 14.65
N LYS A 235 -15.20 -0.04 15.61
CA LYS A 235 -14.04 0.53 16.29
C LYS A 235 -12.79 -0.15 15.73
N LEU A 236 -11.81 0.65 15.32
CA LEU A 236 -10.49 0.14 14.98
C LEU A 236 -9.60 0.23 16.22
N VAL A 237 -9.14 -0.92 16.70
CA VAL A 237 -8.21 -1.02 17.81
C VAL A 237 -6.80 -1.21 17.26
N PHE A 238 -5.86 -0.42 17.76
CA PHE A 238 -4.44 -0.64 17.51
C PHE A 238 -3.88 -1.50 18.66
N PRO A 239 -3.61 -2.80 18.40
CA PRO A 239 -3.26 -3.73 19.46
C PRO A 239 -1.99 -3.33 20.21
N LYS A 240 -1.82 -3.82 21.44
CA LYS A 240 -0.66 -3.52 22.29
C LYS A 240 0.68 -3.89 21.64
N GLU A 241 0.70 -4.88 20.75
CA GLU A 241 1.88 -5.25 19.98
C GLU A 241 2.16 -4.30 18.81
N GLY A 242 1.26 -3.37 18.53
CA GLY A 242 1.31 -2.42 17.43
C GLY A 242 0.53 -2.84 16.19
N GLY A 243 0.03 -1.83 15.49
CA GLY A 243 -0.53 -2.01 14.15
C GLY A 243 0.54 -2.28 13.10
N ILE A 244 0.10 -2.64 11.91
CA ILE A 244 0.97 -2.92 10.78
C ILE A 244 0.95 -1.69 9.87
N GLY A 245 2.11 -1.03 9.74
CA GLY A 245 2.22 0.17 8.91
C GLY A 245 2.75 -0.14 7.51
N TRP A 246 2.17 0.50 6.50
CA TRP A 246 2.68 0.47 5.15
C TRP A 246 2.47 1.82 4.46
N VAL A 247 3.29 2.09 3.45
CA VAL A 247 3.27 3.32 2.67
C VAL A 247 3.32 2.94 1.20
N ASP A 248 2.39 3.49 0.42
CA ASP A 248 2.49 3.46 -1.04
C ASP A 248 3.29 4.67 -1.49
N ASN A 249 4.25 4.45 -2.35
CA ASN A 249 5.24 5.45 -2.71
C ASN A 249 5.24 5.74 -4.20
N PHE A 250 5.32 7.00 -4.58
CA PHE A 250 5.69 7.35 -5.95
C PHE A 250 7.12 6.91 -6.23
N ALA A 251 7.33 6.27 -7.35
CA ALA A 251 8.64 5.87 -7.84
C ALA A 251 8.71 6.05 -9.36
N ILE A 252 9.90 6.37 -9.86
CA ILE A 252 10.15 6.54 -11.29
C ILE A 252 10.79 5.26 -11.81
N SER A 253 10.16 4.64 -12.81
CA SER A 253 10.66 3.42 -13.42
C SER A 253 12.02 3.66 -14.11
N SER A 254 12.91 2.68 -14.08
CA SER A 254 14.18 2.75 -14.82
C SER A 254 13.98 2.81 -16.34
N GLY A 255 12.82 2.37 -16.84
CA GLY A 255 12.43 2.47 -18.24
C GLY A 255 11.62 3.72 -18.60
N ALA A 256 11.51 4.69 -17.70
CA ALA A 256 10.77 5.93 -17.93
C ALA A 256 11.36 6.74 -19.10
N ILE A 257 10.48 7.23 -19.97
CA ILE A 257 10.82 8.08 -21.10
C ILE A 257 10.61 9.54 -20.71
N ASN A 258 9.55 9.83 -19.95
CA ASN A 258 9.12 11.18 -19.59
C ASN A 258 9.44 11.48 -18.12
N VAL A 259 10.71 11.40 -17.75
CA VAL A 259 11.19 11.56 -16.36
C VAL A 259 10.84 12.95 -15.79
N GLU A 260 10.92 13.98 -16.60
CA GLU A 260 10.56 15.34 -16.19
C GLU A 260 9.06 15.47 -15.88
N ALA A 261 8.22 14.86 -16.71
CA ALA A 261 6.78 14.82 -16.47
C ALA A 261 6.43 14.05 -15.19
N ALA A 262 7.16 12.95 -14.89
CA ALA A 262 7.01 12.20 -13.67
C ALA A 262 7.32 13.05 -12.42
N HIS A 263 8.42 13.83 -12.44
CA HIS A 263 8.74 14.75 -11.36
C HIS A 263 7.66 15.83 -11.16
N LYS A 264 7.14 16.40 -12.26
CA LYS A 264 6.06 17.38 -12.20
C LYS A 264 4.78 16.80 -11.59
N MET A 265 4.43 15.55 -11.93
CA MET A 265 3.27 14.90 -11.34
C MET A 265 3.48 14.63 -9.85
N ILE A 266 4.63 14.14 -9.45
CA ILE A 266 4.94 13.94 -8.02
C ILE A 266 4.79 15.28 -7.28
N ASP A 267 5.42 16.34 -7.78
CA ASP A 267 5.36 17.66 -7.15
C ASP A 267 3.93 18.21 -7.06
N PHE A 268 3.14 18.03 -8.12
CA PHE A 268 1.72 18.40 -8.14
C PHE A 268 0.90 17.65 -7.07
N LEU A 269 1.10 16.34 -6.94
CA LEU A 269 0.38 15.51 -5.98
C LEU A 269 0.81 15.75 -4.51
N LEU A 270 1.94 16.42 -4.29
CA LEU A 270 2.39 16.85 -2.97
C LEU A 270 1.82 18.21 -2.52
N ARG A 271 0.99 18.86 -3.33
CA ARG A 271 0.28 20.08 -2.92
C ARG A 271 -0.77 19.73 -1.86
N PRO A 272 -0.90 20.51 -0.78
CA PRO A 272 -1.85 20.23 0.29
C PRO A 272 -3.30 20.08 -0.18
N GLU A 273 -3.76 20.93 -1.12
CA GLU A 273 -5.13 20.90 -1.64
C GLU A 273 -5.41 19.66 -2.50
N ILE A 274 -4.41 19.18 -3.25
CA ILE A 274 -4.54 17.96 -4.06
C ILE A 274 -4.49 16.73 -3.17
N ALA A 275 -3.57 16.68 -2.23
CA ALA A 275 -3.47 15.61 -1.25
C ALA A 275 -4.73 15.48 -0.38
N GLU A 276 -5.32 16.61 0.00
CA GLU A 276 -6.60 16.64 0.74
C GLU A 276 -7.73 16.02 -0.10
N GLN A 277 -7.82 16.37 -1.39
CA GLN A 277 -8.83 15.77 -2.27
C GLN A 277 -8.64 14.26 -2.38
N ILE A 278 -7.41 13.79 -2.53
CA ILE A 278 -7.09 12.36 -2.55
C ILE A 278 -7.57 11.69 -1.25
N SER A 279 -7.31 12.29 -0.09
CA SER A 279 -7.77 11.74 1.19
C SER A 279 -9.29 11.69 1.31
N ARG A 280 -9.99 12.69 0.79
CA ARG A 280 -11.47 12.70 0.76
C ARG A 280 -12.03 11.59 -0.12
N ASP A 281 -11.43 11.40 -1.29
CA ASP A 281 -11.90 10.45 -2.30
C ASP A 281 -11.63 9.00 -1.88
N THR A 282 -10.50 8.76 -1.21
CA THR A 282 -10.03 7.40 -0.89
C THR A 282 -10.35 6.97 0.55
N GLY A 283 -10.53 7.91 1.45
CA GLY A 283 -10.62 7.63 2.90
C GLY A 283 -9.27 7.37 3.57
N TYR A 284 -8.15 7.46 2.82
CA TYR A 284 -6.81 7.28 3.38
C TYR A 284 -6.09 8.61 3.60
N LEU A 285 -5.19 8.64 4.58
CA LEU A 285 -4.27 9.75 4.75
C LEU A 285 -3.20 9.71 3.66
N THR A 286 -2.78 10.90 3.22
CA THR A 286 -1.57 11.02 2.43
C THR A 286 -0.38 11.34 3.32
N ALA A 287 0.83 11.27 2.78
CA ALA A 287 2.03 11.68 3.49
C ALA A 287 2.19 13.21 3.59
N VAL A 288 1.29 14.00 3.01
CA VAL A 288 1.31 15.47 3.09
C VAL A 288 0.66 15.92 4.40
N LYS A 289 1.47 16.47 5.30
CA LYS A 289 1.05 16.78 6.67
C LYS A 289 -0.15 17.71 6.75
N ALA A 290 -0.13 18.81 6.02
CA ALA A 290 -1.19 19.83 6.10
C ALA A 290 -2.54 19.33 5.58
N SER A 291 -2.58 18.38 4.65
CA SER A 291 -3.82 17.79 4.13
C SER A 291 -4.57 16.97 5.18
N ASN A 292 -3.84 16.42 6.14
CA ASN A 292 -4.39 15.50 7.13
C ASN A 292 -5.09 16.21 8.29
N GLU A 293 -4.81 17.48 8.54
CA GLU A 293 -5.40 18.26 9.66
C GLU A 293 -6.94 18.26 9.64
N LYS A 294 -7.54 18.16 8.46
CA LYS A 294 -9.01 18.14 8.32
C LYS A 294 -9.66 16.81 8.71
N PHE A 295 -8.87 15.76 8.86
CA PHE A 295 -9.32 14.41 9.21
C PHE A 295 -8.98 14.02 10.65
N LYS A 296 -8.40 14.95 11.43
CA LYS A 296 -7.88 14.69 12.78
C LYS A 296 -8.93 14.19 13.79
N ASP A 297 -10.20 14.44 13.52
CA ASP A 297 -11.30 13.97 14.37
C ASP A 297 -11.75 12.53 14.06
N SER A 298 -11.12 11.86 13.10
CA SER A 298 -11.36 10.45 12.82
C SER A 298 -10.41 9.56 13.64
N PRO A 299 -10.90 8.83 14.66
CA PRO A 299 -10.04 7.97 15.49
C PRO A 299 -9.39 6.83 14.70
N ALA A 300 -10.05 6.35 13.63
CA ALA A 300 -9.50 5.32 12.78
C ALA A 300 -8.32 5.83 11.95
N LEU A 301 -8.42 7.06 11.40
CA LEU A 301 -7.35 7.64 10.58
C LEU A 301 -6.21 8.21 11.43
N PHE A 302 -6.51 8.71 12.62
CA PHE A 302 -5.52 9.32 13.52
C PHE A 302 -5.40 8.52 14.82
N PRO A 303 -4.59 7.47 14.82
CA PRO A 303 -4.23 6.80 16.06
C PRO A 303 -3.50 7.79 17.01
N SER A 304 -3.52 7.49 18.31
CA SER A 304 -2.75 8.25 19.29
C SER A 304 -1.23 8.18 18.96
N GLN A 305 -0.45 9.12 19.50
CA GLN A 305 1.02 9.05 19.32
C GLN A 305 1.58 7.75 19.91
N GLU A 306 1.02 7.29 21.03
CA GLU A 306 1.40 6.00 21.63
C GLU A 306 1.13 4.82 20.70
N ASP A 307 0.01 4.81 19.98
CA ASP A 307 -0.30 3.78 18.99
C ASP A 307 0.65 3.86 17.80
N LEU A 308 0.95 5.07 17.31
CA LEU A 308 1.91 5.29 16.22
C LEU A 308 3.32 4.82 16.59
N ASP A 309 3.75 5.05 17.81
CA ASP A 309 5.08 4.64 18.29
C ASP A 309 5.23 3.11 18.33
N ARG A 310 4.11 2.39 18.43
CA ARG A 310 4.09 0.91 18.41
C ARG A 310 3.95 0.33 17.01
N VAL A 311 3.64 1.11 15.99
CA VAL A 311 3.51 0.62 14.61
C VAL A 311 4.84 0.06 14.13
N GLU A 312 4.81 -1.15 13.62
CA GLU A 312 5.92 -1.71 12.86
C GLU A 312 5.65 -1.55 11.36
N TRP A 313 6.54 -0.82 10.69
CA TRP A 313 6.45 -0.60 9.26
C TRP A 313 6.98 -1.80 8.50
N GLN A 314 6.23 -2.24 7.48
CA GLN A 314 6.66 -3.35 6.63
C GLN A 314 7.97 -3.00 5.91
N ASP A 315 8.87 -3.97 5.85
CA ASP A 315 10.15 -3.89 5.15
C ASP A 315 10.43 -5.18 4.39
N ALA A 316 11.46 -5.15 3.56
CA ALA A 316 11.88 -6.30 2.78
C ALA A 316 12.36 -7.45 3.67
N VAL A 317 12.00 -8.66 3.27
CA VAL A 317 12.47 -9.91 3.88
C VAL A 317 13.34 -10.73 2.92
N GLY A 318 13.74 -10.13 1.80
CA GLY A 318 14.64 -10.70 0.81
C GLY A 318 14.17 -12.05 0.27
N ASP A 319 15.05 -13.03 0.25
CA ASP A 319 14.80 -14.38 -0.24
C ASP A 319 13.75 -15.15 0.60
N LYS A 320 13.46 -14.70 1.81
CA LYS A 320 12.43 -15.30 2.68
C LYS A 320 11.00 -15.02 2.19
N THR A 321 10.80 -14.09 1.29
CA THR A 321 9.50 -13.82 0.65
C THR A 321 8.86 -15.10 0.13
N VAL A 322 9.61 -15.94 -0.57
CA VAL A 322 9.11 -17.22 -1.13
C VAL A 322 8.61 -18.15 -0.04
N LYS A 323 9.30 -18.23 1.10
CA LYS A 323 8.90 -19.07 2.22
C LYS A 323 7.58 -18.58 2.86
N TYR A 324 7.45 -17.27 3.05
CA TYR A 324 6.22 -16.66 3.54
C TYR A 324 5.03 -16.95 2.61
N GLU A 325 5.22 -16.77 1.30
CA GLU A 325 4.19 -17.01 0.29
C GLU A 325 3.79 -18.49 0.22
N ASP A 326 4.74 -19.41 0.23
CA ASP A 326 4.48 -20.85 0.23
C ASP A 326 3.65 -21.28 1.46
N TYR A 327 4.02 -20.79 2.62
CA TYR A 327 3.30 -21.05 3.86
C TYR A 327 1.88 -20.45 3.85
N PHE A 328 1.72 -19.25 3.33
CA PHE A 328 0.41 -18.63 3.21
C PHE A 328 -0.53 -19.40 2.27
N MET A 329 0.00 -19.85 1.14
CA MET A 329 -0.77 -20.73 0.24
C MET A 329 -1.20 -22.03 0.91
N LYS A 330 -0.31 -22.65 1.69
CA LYS A 330 -0.63 -23.87 2.46
C LYS A 330 -1.72 -23.61 3.50
N LEU A 331 -1.64 -22.49 4.24
CA LEU A 331 -2.68 -22.10 5.20
C LEU A 331 -4.06 -22.00 4.54
N LYS A 332 -4.13 -21.32 3.38
CA LYS A 332 -5.38 -21.16 2.63
C LYS A 332 -5.89 -22.47 2.04
N ALA A 333 -5.02 -23.43 1.78
CA ALA A 333 -5.35 -24.78 1.33
C ALA A 333 -5.72 -25.74 2.47
N GLY A 334 -5.70 -25.28 3.72
CA GLY A 334 -6.03 -26.11 4.90
C GLY A 334 -4.89 -27.05 5.34
N GLN A 335 -3.64 -26.72 5.05
CA GLN A 335 -2.44 -27.51 5.36
C GLN A 335 -1.62 -26.93 6.51
#